data_5bd1f3fbe335b64f3a2ca38376eb4e81
#
_entry.id   5bd1f3fbe335b64f3a2ca38376eb4e81
#
_cell.length_a   1.000
_cell.length_b   1.000
_cell.length_c   1.000
_cell.angle_alpha   90.00
_cell.angle_beta   90.00
_cell.angle_gamma   90.00
#
_symmetry.space_group_name_H-M   'P 1'
#
loop_
_entity.id
_entity.type
_entity.pdbx_description
1 polymer ?
#
loop_
_entity_poly.entity_id
_entity_poly.type
_entity_poly.pdbx_seq_one_letter_code
_entity_poly.pdbx_strand_id
1 'polypeptide(L)'
;TNNSNRDAHVRETAIKLKNTLETFGVNVTITNYSGGPAVTRFEMQPEQGVKVSKILNLADDIKLNLAAADIRIEAPIPGKAAIGIEVPNKENSIVAFRELIESDNFKNLKSKVAFAVGKDISGQVIATDIAKMPHLLIAGATGSGKSVCINTLIMSILYKATPEEVKLIMIDPKMVELACYNGIPHLLIPVVTDPKKAAGALNWAVMEMTRRYQLFAEHSVRNIQGYNDKVENAVIAGADGEK
;
A
#
# COMPACT_ATOMS: atom_id res chain seq x y z
N THR A 1 6.29 -17.95 22.00
CA THR A 1 7.78 -18.04 21.92
C THR A 1 8.39 -17.04 20.93
N ASN A 2 7.76 -16.68 19.82
CA ASN A 2 8.33 -15.70 18.87
C ASN A 2 8.31 -14.24 19.37
N ASN A 3 7.33 -13.82 20.16
CA ASN A 3 7.24 -12.44 20.64
C ASN A 3 8.35 -12.10 21.66
N SER A 4 8.68 -13.00 22.58
CA SER A 4 9.70 -12.73 23.61
C SER A 4 11.12 -12.59 23.03
N ASN A 5 11.43 -13.36 21.98
CA ASN A 5 12.72 -13.25 21.28
C ASN A 5 12.83 -11.96 20.46
N ARG A 6 11.70 -11.49 19.89
CA ARG A 6 11.63 -10.24 19.16
C ARG A 6 11.83 -9.04 20.09
N ASP A 7 11.16 -9.03 21.24
CA ASP A 7 11.29 -7.95 22.24
C ASP A 7 12.71 -7.88 22.81
N ALA A 8 13.35 -9.02 23.06
CA ALA A 8 14.74 -9.06 23.51
C ALA A 8 15.69 -8.46 22.47
N HIS A 9 15.51 -8.81 21.19
CA HIS A 9 16.32 -8.29 20.10
C HIS A 9 16.11 -6.79 19.88
N VAL A 10 14.88 -6.30 19.99
CA VAL A 10 14.59 -4.86 19.89
C VAL A 10 15.30 -4.09 21.00
N ARG A 11 15.29 -4.60 22.23
CA ARG A 11 16.01 -3.97 23.35
C ARG A 11 17.53 -3.98 23.14
N GLU A 12 18.10 -5.09 22.67
CA GLU A 12 19.53 -5.18 22.33
C GLU A 12 19.90 -4.14 21.25
N THR A 13 19.11 -4.02 20.21
CA THR A 13 19.31 -3.04 19.13
C THR A 13 19.22 -1.60 19.65
N ALA A 14 18.26 -1.31 20.53
CA ALA A 14 18.11 -0.01 21.16
C ALA A 14 19.36 0.38 21.97
N ILE A 15 19.89 -0.56 22.78
CA ILE A 15 21.10 -0.34 23.56
C ILE A 15 22.31 -0.11 22.64
N LYS A 16 22.49 -0.93 21.62
CA LYS A 16 23.55 -0.76 20.63
C LYS A 16 23.48 0.59 19.94
N LEU A 17 22.29 1.00 19.51
CA LEU A 17 22.06 2.27 18.83
C LEU A 17 22.42 3.45 19.73
N LYS A 18 21.97 3.42 20.98
CA LYS A 18 22.30 4.44 21.99
C LYS A 18 23.82 4.51 22.22
N ASN A 19 24.46 3.40 22.49
CA ASN A 19 25.91 3.32 22.73
C ASN A 19 26.71 3.82 21.52
N THR A 20 26.30 3.49 20.31
CA THR A 20 26.93 3.97 19.08
C THR A 20 26.90 5.51 19.02
N LEU A 21 25.75 6.10 19.23
CA LEU A 21 25.59 7.56 19.22
C LEU A 21 26.41 8.22 20.33
N GLU A 22 26.40 7.68 21.55
CA GLU A 22 27.19 8.17 22.68
C GLU A 22 28.70 8.12 22.40
N THR A 23 29.20 7.06 21.75
CA THR A 23 30.62 6.92 21.35
C THR A 23 31.05 8.06 20.41
N PHE A 24 30.17 8.56 19.58
CA PHE A 24 30.41 9.72 18.70
C PHE A 24 30.06 11.07 19.36
N GLY A 25 29.84 11.08 20.67
CA GLY A 25 29.51 12.29 21.43
C GLY A 25 28.13 12.85 21.10
N VAL A 26 27.16 11.98 20.85
CA VAL A 26 25.76 12.30 20.64
C VAL A 26 24.93 11.60 21.70
N ASN A 27 24.58 12.33 22.76
CA ASN A 27 23.72 11.80 23.81
C ASN A 27 22.26 11.88 23.39
N VAL A 28 21.55 10.76 23.53
CA VAL A 28 20.13 10.61 23.19
C VAL A 28 19.40 9.81 24.25
N THR A 29 18.13 10.09 24.42
CA THR A 29 17.21 9.27 25.18
C THR A 29 16.25 8.58 24.21
N ILE A 30 16.19 7.23 24.23
CA ILE A 30 15.19 6.50 23.45
C ILE A 30 13.87 6.60 24.20
N THR A 31 12.88 7.24 23.56
CA THR A 31 11.57 7.53 24.15
C THR A 31 10.52 6.49 23.79
N ASN A 32 10.65 5.88 22.62
CA ASN A 32 9.71 4.87 22.13
C ASN A 32 10.33 3.99 21.06
N TYR A 33 9.69 2.87 20.75
CA TYR A 33 9.95 2.07 19.56
C TYR A 33 8.66 1.51 18.98
N SER A 34 8.63 1.35 17.68
CA SER A 34 7.53 0.74 16.94
C SER A 34 8.06 -0.35 16.03
N GLY A 35 7.61 -1.58 16.24
CA GLY A 35 8.04 -2.74 15.46
C GLY A 35 7.04 -3.05 14.33
N GLY A 36 7.45 -2.83 13.09
CA GLY A 36 6.73 -3.23 11.89
C GLY A 36 7.14 -4.60 11.36
N PRO A 37 6.56 -5.05 10.23
CA PRO A 37 6.86 -6.36 9.66
C PRO A 37 8.29 -6.46 9.10
N ALA A 38 8.88 -5.37 8.60
CA ALA A 38 10.19 -5.36 7.96
C ALA A 38 11.22 -4.51 8.70
N VAL A 39 10.79 -3.46 9.41
CA VAL A 39 11.67 -2.53 10.12
C VAL A 39 11.15 -2.29 11.53
N THR A 40 12.08 -1.93 12.44
CA THR A 40 11.75 -1.37 13.75
C THR A 40 12.20 0.08 13.77
N ARG A 41 11.32 0.98 14.15
CA ARG A 41 11.58 2.41 14.30
C ARG A 41 11.85 2.71 15.77
N PHE A 42 13.00 3.30 16.06
CA PHE A 42 13.38 3.82 17.37
C PHE A 42 13.19 5.33 17.38
N GLU A 43 12.35 5.83 18.27
CA GLU A 43 12.15 7.27 18.48
C GLU A 43 13.10 7.71 19.62
N MET A 44 13.85 8.78 19.39
CA MET A 44 14.79 9.30 20.34
C MET A 44 14.79 10.80 20.41
N GLN A 45 15.10 11.31 21.59
CA GLN A 45 15.24 12.73 21.85
C GLN A 45 16.71 13.05 22.12
N PRO A 46 17.37 13.86 21.28
CA PRO A 46 18.71 14.35 21.53
C PRO A 46 18.74 15.28 22.74
N GLU A 47 19.84 15.27 23.46
CA GLU A 47 20.09 16.26 24.53
C GLU A 47 20.22 17.68 23.95
N GLN A 48 20.00 18.68 24.81
CA GLN A 48 20.14 20.10 24.42
C GLN A 48 21.53 20.37 23.85
N GLY A 49 21.57 21.10 22.72
CA GLY A 49 22.82 21.47 22.04
C GLY A 49 23.31 20.44 21.02
N VAL A 50 22.71 19.26 20.91
CA VAL A 50 23.02 18.30 19.85
C VAL A 50 22.42 18.75 18.53
N LYS A 51 23.27 18.97 17.53
CA LYS A 51 22.83 19.33 16.18
C LYS A 51 22.28 18.13 15.44
N VAL A 52 21.10 18.24 14.83
CA VAL A 52 20.47 17.20 14.00
C VAL A 52 21.40 16.71 12.88
N SER A 53 22.13 17.65 12.24
CA SER A 53 23.09 17.30 11.19
C SER A 53 24.19 16.35 11.66
N LYS A 54 24.58 16.40 12.93
CA LYS A 54 25.58 15.48 13.49
C LYS A 54 25.05 14.05 13.50
N ILE A 55 23.77 13.86 13.82
CA ILE A 55 23.12 12.53 13.80
C ILE A 55 22.97 12.01 12.37
N LEU A 56 22.53 12.87 11.45
CA LEU A 56 22.37 12.49 10.04
C LEU A 56 23.71 12.02 9.42
N ASN A 57 24.82 12.70 9.77
CA ASN A 57 26.14 12.35 9.25
C ASN A 57 26.69 11.03 9.83
N LEU A 58 26.13 10.50 10.90
CA LEU A 58 26.52 9.23 11.51
C LEU A 58 25.76 8.02 10.91
N ALA A 59 24.98 8.20 9.86
CA ALA A 59 24.18 7.12 9.27
C ALA A 59 25.03 5.89 8.89
N ASP A 60 26.20 6.08 8.28
CA ASP A 60 27.08 4.99 7.88
C ASP A 60 27.77 4.33 9.08
N ASP A 61 28.15 5.10 10.10
CA ASP A 61 28.72 4.57 11.34
C ASP A 61 27.69 3.74 12.11
N ILE A 62 26.44 4.19 12.14
CA ILE A 62 25.33 3.45 12.75
C ILE A 62 25.09 2.14 12.01
N LYS A 63 25.03 2.17 10.66
CA LYS A 63 24.88 0.96 9.82
C LYS A 63 25.98 -0.06 10.14
N LEU A 64 27.22 0.40 10.17
CA LEU A 64 28.38 -0.46 10.47
C LEU A 64 28.27 -1.10 11.86
N ASN A 65 28.00 -0.31 12.89
CA ASN A 65 27.93 -0.79 14.27
C ASN A 65 26.75 -1.75 14.51
N LEU A 66 25.61 -1.53 13.84
CA LEU A 66 24.44 -2.39 13.92
C LEU A 66 24.53 -3.60 12.99
N ALA A 67 25.53 -3.65 12.10
CA ALA A 67 25.61 -4.61 10.99
C ALA A 67 24.33 -4.63 10.15
N ALA A 68 23.72 -3.46 9.95
CA ALA A 68 22.48 -3.29 9.20
C ALA A 68 22.79 -2.97 7.74
N ALA A 69 22.06 -3.61 6.81
CA ALA A 69 22.24 -3.38 5.36
C ALA A 69 21.90 -1.94 4.97
N ASP A 70 20.88 -1.38 5.62
CA ASP A 70 20.47 0.04 5.43
C ASP A 70 19.78 0.54 6.69
N ILE A 71 19.73 1.86 6.85
CA ILE A 71 18.92 2.55 7.89
C ILE A 71 18.31 3.79 7.28
N ARG A 72 17.16 4.21 7.82
CA ARG A 72 16.57 5.50 7.49
C ARG A 72 16.50 6.38 8.73
N ILE A 73 16.99 7.62 8.62
CA ILE A 73 16.90 8.60 9.70
C ILE A 73 15.89 9.67 9.28
N GLU A 74 14.86 9.85 10.10
CA GLU A 74 13.85 10.90 9.94
C GLU A 74 14.03 11.93 11.06
N ALA A 75 14.43 13.12 10.69
CA ALA A 75 14.79 14.15 11.66
C ALA A 75 14.35 15.56 11.17
N PRO A 76 13.33 16.16 11.81
CA PRO A 76 12.52 15.60 12.88
C PRO A 76 11.43 14.63 12.39
N ILE A 77 10.86 13.86 13.32
CA ILE A 77 9.62 13.14 13.03
C ILE A 77 8.49 14.17 12.88
N PRO A 78 7.66 14.09 11.81
CA PRO A 78 6.57 15.03 11.62
C PRO A 78 5.66 15.13 12.86
N GLY A 79 5.47 16.33 13.37
CA GLY A 79 4.64 16.61 14.54
C GLY A 79 5.26 16.23 15.90
N LYS A 80 6.54 15.80 15.96
CA LYS A 80 7.25 15.47 17.20
C LYS A 80 8.61 16.14 17.29
N ALA A 81 9.00 16.56 18.48
CA ALA A 81 10.36 17.03 18.77
C ALA A 81 11.30 15.84 19.05
N ALA A 82 11.35 14.88 18.11
CA ALA A 82 12.09 13.64 18.23
C ALA A 82 12.66 13.24 16.86
N ILE A 83 13.64 12.35 16.88
CA ILE A 83 14.27 11.74 15.72
C ILE A 83 13.86 10.27 15.65
N GLY A 84 13.54 9.77 14.48
CA GLY A 84 13.27 8.38 14.20
C GLY A 84 14.44 7.73 13.46
N ILE A 85 14.91 6.58 13.95
CA ILE A 85 15.85 5.73 13.23
C ILE A 85 15.17 4.40 12.95
N GLU A 86 15.00 4.09 11.68
CA GLU A 86 14.42 2.84 11.20
C GLU A 86 15.55 1.85 10.90
N VAL A 87 15.50 0.71 11.59
CA VAL A 87 16.50 -0.36 11.45
C VAL A 87 15.79 -1.59 10.89
N PRO A 88 16.30 -2.21 9.82
CA PRO A 88 15.74 -3.45 9.29
C PRO A 88 15.70 -4.56 10.35
N ASN A 89 14.60 -5.30 10.39
CA ASN A 89 14.49 -6.47 11.23
C ASN A 89 15.43 -7.57 10.72
N LYS A 90 15.99 -8.39 11.61
CA LYS A 90 16.77 -9.57 11.19
C LYS A 90 15.94 -10.56 10.40
N GLU A 91 14.68 -10.71 10.79
CA GLU A 91 13.71 -11.56 10.11
C GLU A 91 12.46 -10.74 9.80
N ASN A 92 12.04 -10.74 8.56
CA ASN A 92 10.80 -10.10 8.14
C ASN A 92 9.61 -10.95 8.58
N SER A 93 8.59 -10.32 9.13
CA SER A 93 7.31 -10.97 9.40
C SER A 93 6.47 -11.03 8.15
N ILE A 94 5.87 -12.20 7.89
CA ILE A 94 4.93 -12.35 6.78
C ILE A 94 3.66 -11.58 7.12
N VAL A 95 3.21 -10.74 6.19
CA VAL A 95 1.91 -10.05 6.26
C VAL A 95 0.89 -10.90 5.51
N ALA A 96 0.02 -11.59 6.23
CA ALA A 96 -1.00 -12.44 5.64
C ALA A 96 -2.12 -11.59 5.03
N PHE A 97 -2.53 -11.89 3.79
CA PHE A 97 -3.61 -11.19 3.12
C PHE A 97 -4.93 -11.25 3.91
N ARG A 98 -5.24 -12.39 4.53
CA ARG A 98 -6.42 -12.54 5.39
C ARG A 98 -6.48 -11.49 6.49
N GLU A 99 -5.36 -11.24 7.18
CA GLU A 99 -5.29 -10.24 8.25
C GLU A 99 -5.63 -8.83 7.74
N LEU A 100 -5.22 -8.52 6.50
CA LEU A 100 -5.50 -7.23 5.90
C LEU A 100 -6.98 -7.05 5.58
N ILE A 101 -7.62 -8.04 4.94
CA ILE A 101 -9.03 -7.94 4.52
C ILE A 101 -10.01 -8.10 5.69
N GLU A 102 -9.60 -8.76 6.77
CA GLU A 102 -10.39 -8.90 8.00
C GLU A 102 -10.29 -7.68 8.92
N SER A 103 -9.35 -6.76 8.67
CA SER A 103 -9.17 -5.54 9.45
C SER A 103 -10.34 -4.57 9.30
N ASP A 104 -10.60 -3.80 10.36
CA ASP A 104 -11.61 -2.74 10.35
C ASP A 104 -11.27 -1.66 9.31
N ASN A 105 -9.97 -1.36 9.13
CA ASN A 105 -9.50 -0.40 8.15
C ASN A 105 -9.94 -0.76 6.72
N PHE A 106 -9.94 -2.04 6.36
CA PHE A 106 -10.42 -2.49 5.05
C PHE A 106 -11.95 -2.66 5.00
N LYS A 107 -12.55 -3.31 6.02
CA LYS A 107 -13.99 -3.57 6.07
C LYS A 107 -14.84 -2.31 6.01
N ASN A 108 -14.42 -1.26 6.72
CA ASN A 108 -15.16 0.00 6.81
C ASN A 108 -15.08 0.87 5.55
N LEU A 109 -14.18 0.57 4.60
CA LEU A 109 -14.18 1.25 3.30
C LEU A 109 -15.41 0.83 2.51
N LYS A 110 -16.26 1.79 2.13
CA LYS A 110 -17.49 1.53 1.36
C LYS A 110 -17.23 1.24 -0.12
N SER A 111 -16.10 1.69 -0.64
CA SER A 111 -15.74 1.54 -2.05
C SER A 111 -15.61 0.06 -2.44
N LYS A 112 -16.17 -0.28 -3.61
CA LYS A 112 -16.06 -1.62 -4.22
C LYS A 112 -14.68 -1.90 -4.82
N VAL A 113 -13.88 -0.85 -5.02
CA VAL A 113 -12.49 -0.91 -5.46
C VAL A 113 -11.52 -0.55 -4.33
N ALA A 114 -11.90 -0.88 -3.09
CA ALA A 114 -11.01 -0.78 -1.94
C ALA A 114 -9.83 -1.75 -2.09
N PHE A 115 -8.65 -1.30 -1.69
CA PHE A 115 -7.38 -2.02 -1.81
C PHE A 115 -6.69 -2.13 -0.45
N ALA A 116 -6.41 -3.34 -0.01
CA ALA A 116 -5.63 -3.63 1.19
C ALA A 116 -4.14 -3.59 0.82
N VAL A 117 -3.48 -2.47 1.09
CA VAL A 117 -2.09 -2.21 0.65
C VAL A 117 -1.08 -3.09 1.38
N GLY A 118 -1.23 -3.21 2.70
CA GLY A 118 -0.27 -3.90 3.56
C GLY A 118 -0.27 -3.35 4.98
N LYS A 119 0.89 -3.37 5.62
CA LYS A 119 1.12 -2.75 6.93
C LYS A 119 2.16 -1.65 6.83
N ASP A 120 1.98 -0.60 7.61
CA ASP A 120 2.99 0.43 7.77
C ASP A 120 4.14 -0.01 8.68
N ILE A 121 5.10 0.88 8.91
CA ILE A 121 6.25 0.64 9.77
C ILE A 121 5.90 0.47 11.25
N SER A 122 4.69 0.82 11.65
CA SER A 122 4.17 0.57 13.01
C SER A 122 3.36 -0.73 13.11
N GLY A 123 3.18 -1.43 12.00
CA GLY A 123 2.40 -2.66 11.92
C GLY A 123 0.90 -2.45 11.76
N GLN A 124 0.45 -1.21 11.55
CA GLN A 124 -0.95 -0.90 11.30
C GLN A 124 -1.36 -1.24 9.87
N VAL A 125 -2.55 -1.81 9.69
CA VAL A 125 -3.07 -2.13 8.37
C VAL A 125 -3.41 -0.84 7.61
N ILE A 126 -2.86 -0.72 6.41
CA ILE A 126 -3.15 0.36 5.47
C ILE A 126 -4.07 -0.18 4.37
N ALA A 127 -5.23 0.44 4.25
CA ALA A 127 -6.17 0.21 3.17
C ALA A 127 -6.59 1.53 2.54
N THR A 128 -6.86 1.53 1.25
CA THR A 128 -7.16 2.74 0.47
C THR A 128 -8.23 2.46 -0.59
N ASP A 129 -8.67 3.50 -1.26
CA ASP A 129 -9.65 3.46 -2.33
C ASP A 129 -9.00 3.84 -3.66
N ILE A 130 -8.96 2.91 -4.60
CA ILE A 130 -8.34 3.15 -5.93
C ILE A 130 -9.10 4.24 -6.69
N ALA A 131 -10.42 4.35 -6.52
CA ALA A 131 -11.22 5.38 -7.18
C ALA A 131 -10.79 6.80 -6.80
N LYS A 132 -10.21 6.99 -5.61
CA LYS A 132 -9.70 8.30 -5.15
C LYS A 132 -8.32 8.65 -5.70
N MET A 133 -7.59 7.70 -6.29
CA MET A 133 -6.24 7.94 -6.81
C MET A 133 -6.19 8.65 -8.17
N PRO A 134 -7.07 8.57 -9.12
CA PRO A 134 -7.77 7.53 -9.86
C PRO A 134 -6.82 6.65 -10.71
N HIS A 135 -5.54 6.99 -10.76
CA HIS A 135 -4.49 6.22 -11.42
C HIS A 135 -3.44 5.81 -10.38
N LEU A 136 -2.94 4.59 -10.49
CA LEU A 136 -1.94 4.04 -9.60
C LEU A 136 -0.78 3.48 -10.41
N LEU A 137 0.44 3.96 -10.14
CA LEU A 137 1.67 3.38 -10.64
C LEU A 137 2.32 2.55 -9.54
N ILE A 138 2.57 1.27 -9.82
CA ILE A 138 3.31 0.37 -8.92
C ILE A 138 4.63 0.03 -9.58
N ALA A 139 5.73 0.45 -8.96
CA ALA A 139 7.08 0.20 -9.45
C ALA A 139 7.94 -0.44 -8.37
N GLY A 140 8.96 -1.21 -8.81
CA GLY A 140 9.91 -1.84 -7.91
C GLY A 140 10.89 -2.73 -8.67
N ALA A 141 12.07 -2.94 -8.08
CA ALA A 141 13.07 -3.86 -8.59
C ALA A 141 12.58 -5.32 -8.50
N THR A 142 13.28 -6.23 -9.17
CA THR A 142 13.00 -7.66 -9.07
C THR A 142 13.06 -8.11 -7.60
N GLY A 143 12.04 -8.83 -7.14
CA GLY A 143 11.94 -9.28 -5.75
C GLY A 143 11.42 -8.25 -4.76
N SER A 144 11.10 -7.00 -5.17
CA SER A 144 10.54 -5.96 -4.27
C SER A 144 9.09 -6.21 -3.85
N GLY A 145 8.40 -7.18 -4.43
CA GLY A 145 7.00 -7.48 -4.14
C GLY A 145 5.99 -6.81 -5.07
N LYS A 146 6.41 -6.22 -6.20
CA LYS A 146 5.51 -5.59 -7.17
C LYS A 146 4.35 -6.51 -7.59
N SER A 147 4.65 -7.74 -8.01
CA SER A 147 3.63 -8.72 -8.42
C SER A 147 2.73 -9.13 -7.26
N VAL A 148 3.28 -9.25 -6.05
CA VAL A 148 2.50 -9.50 -4.83
C VAL A 148 1.51 -8.36 -4.58
N CYS A 149 1.96 -7.12 -4.70
CA CYS A 149 1.10 -5.93 -4.55
C CYS A 149 -0.05 -5.91 -5.58
N ILE A 150 0.24 -6.22 -6.86
CA ILE A 150 -0.78 -6.31 -7.92
C ILE A 150 -1.79 -7.41 -7.59
N ASN A 151 -1.33 -8.60 -7.18
CA ASN A 151 -2.21 -9.69 -6.77
C ASN A 151 -3.06 -9.30 -5.54
N THR A 152 -2.47 -8.65 -4.55
CA THR A 152 -3.20 -8.15 -3.37
C THR A 152 -4.30 -7.16 -3.77
N LEU A 153 -4.03 -6.29 -4.74
CA LEU A 153 -4.99 -5.35 -5.29
C LEU A 153 -6.16 -6.08 -5.97
N ILE A 154 -5.87 -7.00 -6.89
CA ILE A 154 -6.88 -7.79 -7.59
C ILE A 154 -7.73 -8.58 -6.59
N MET A 155 -7.08 -9.31 -5.69
CA MET A 155 -7.77 -10.09 -4.66
C MET A 155 -8.63 -9.23 -3.75
N SER A 156 -8.19 -8.01 -3.40
CA SER A 156 -8.99 -7.07 -2.60
C SER A 156 -10.31 -6.73 -3.29
N ILE A 157 -10.29 -6.49 -4.61
CA ILE A 157 -11.50 -6.25 -5.41
C ILE A 157 -12.39 -7.49 -5.43
N LEU A 158 -11.82 -8.67 -5.70
CA LEU A 158 -12.58 -9.92 -5.78
C LEU A 158 -13.27 -10.29 -4.44
N TYR A 159 -12.69 -9.92 -3.32
CA TYR A 159 -13.30 -10.10 -1.99
C TYR A 159 -14.35 -9.03 -1.64
N LYS A 160 -14.31 -7.87 -2.30
CA LYS A 160 -15.13 -6.71 -1.95
C LYS A 160 -16.33 -6.49 -2.87
N ALA A 161 -16.22 -6.90 -4.12
CA ALA A 161 -17.18 -6.59 -5.17
C ALA A 161 -17.64 -7.81 -5.95
N THR A 162 -18.89 -7.79 -6.38
CA THR A 162 -19.43 -8.79 -7.31
C THR A 162 -19.04 -8.44 -8.76
N PRO A 163 -19.17 -9.40 -9.71
CA PRO A 163 -18.91 -9.15 -11.12
C PRO A 163 -19.81 -8.07 -11.75
N GLU A 164 -21.00 -7.85 -11.20
CA GLU A 164 -21.93 -6.81 -11.63
C GLU A 164 -21.49 -5.41 -11.19
N GLU A 165 -20.82 -5.33 -10.02
CA GLU A 165 -20.37 -4.07 -9.44
C GLU A 165 -19.02 -3.61 -10.01
N VAL A 166 -18.11 -4.56 -10.31
CA VAL A 166 -16.75 -4.25 -10.82
C VAL A 166 -16.37 -5.19 -11.94
N LYS A 167 -15.97 -4.62 -13.06
CA LYS A 167 -15.39 -5.32 -14.19
C LYS A 167 -13.92 -4.99 -14.34
N LEU A 168 -13.14 -5.96 -14.81
CA LEU A 168 -11.70 -5.88 -14.95
C LEU A 168 -11.27 -6.15 -16.40
N ILE A 169 -10.30 -5.38 -16.87
CA ILE A 169 -9.48 -5.68 -18.04
C ILE A 169 -8.06 -5.87 -17.54
N MET A 170 -7.47 -7.02 -17.82
CA MET A 170 -6.10 -7.33 -17.43
C MET A 170 -5.21 -7.48 -18.66
N ILE A 171 -4.04 -6.84 -18.62
CA ILE A 171 -3.04 -6.88 -19.70
C ILE A 171 -1.73 -7.38 -19.11
N ASP A 172 -1.25 -8.53 -19.58
CA ASP A 172 0.00 -9.15 -19.14
C ASP A 172 0.88 -9.51 -20.35
N PRO A 173 1.66 -8.56 -20.87
CA PRO A 173 2.49 -8.78 -22.06
C PRO A 173 3.62 -9.79 -21.83
N LYS A 174 3.94 -10.10 -20.58
CA LYS A 174 4.96 -11.09 -20.20
C LYS A 174 4.40 -12.49 -20.04
N MET A 175 3.09 -12.66 -19.97
CA MET A 175 2.36 -13.94 -19.81
C MET A 175 2.73 -14.72 -18.52
N VAL A 176 3.16 -14.06 -17.47
CA VAL A 176 3.73 -14.76 -16.29
C VAL A 176 3.01 -14.44 -14.97
N GLU A 177 2.23 -13.36 -14.91
CA GLU A 177 1.70 -12.88 -13.62
C GLU A 177 0.18 -13.03 -13.50
N LEU A 178 -0.60 -12.80 -14.56
CA LEU A 178 -2.05 -12.66 -14.49
C LEU A 178 -2.85 -13.81 -15.12
N ALA A 179 -2.21 -14.77 -15.75
CA ALA A 179 -2.87 -15.90 -16.43
C ALA A 179 -3.77 -16.73 -15.49
N CYS A 180 -3.45 -16.78 -14.20
CA CYS A 180 -4.25 -17.48 -13.18
C CYS A 180 -5.65 -16.89 -12.96
N TYR A 181 -5.88 -15.63 -13.40
CA TYR A 181 -7.18 -14.98 -13.31
C TYR A 181 -8.09 -15.24 -14.50
N ASN A 182 -7.62 -15.95 -15.55
CA ASN A 182 -8.50 -16.30 -16.66
C ASN A 182 -9.71 -17.14 -16.17
N GLY A 183 -10.90 -16.75 -16.64
CA GLY A 183 -12.14 -17.44 -16.27
C GLY A 183 -12.87 -16.87 -15.06
N ILE A 184 -12.31 -15.90 -14.34
CA ILE A 184 -13.07 -15.21 -13.29
C ILE A 184 -14.17 -14.34 -13.91
N PRO A 185 -15.38 -14.26 -13.29
CA PRO A 185 -16.53 -13.58 -13.88
C PRO A 185 -16.37 -12.04 -13.92
N HIS A 186 -15.41 -11.50 -13.21
CA HIS A 186 -15.08 -10.07 -13.22
C HIS A 186 -14.37 -9.62 -14.51
N LEU A 187 -13.74 -10.54 -15.26
CA LEU A 187 -13.07 -10.20 -16.51
C LEU A 187 -14.08 -9.92 -17.62
N LEU A 188 -13.93 -8.77 -18.31
CA LEU A 188 -14.69 -8.46 -19.53
C LEU A 188 -14.20 -9.27 -20.72
N ILE A 189 -12.89 -9.53 -20.78
CA ILE A 189 -12.22 -10.33 -21.82
C ILE A 189 -11.13 -11.18 -21.15
N PRO A 190 -10.69 -12.28 -21.76
CA PRO A 190 -9.53 -13.02 -21.25
C PRO A 190 -8.31 -12.12 -21.11
N VAL A 191 -7.39 -12.47 -20.19
CA VAL A 191 -6.15 -11.71 -19.97
C VAL A 191 -5.43 -11.48 -21.30
N VAL A 192 -5.20 -10.23 -21.63
CA VAL A 192 -4.62 -9.81 -22.92
C VAL A 192 -3.10 -9.91 -22.84
N THR A 193 -2.51 -10.69 -23.72
CA THR A 193 -1.06 -10.93 -23.77
C THR A 193 -0.39 -10.34 -25.02
N ASP A 194 -1.15 -10.10 -26.08
CA ASP A 194 -0.66 -9.52 -27.32
C ASP A 194 -0.72 -7.99 -27.29
N PRO A 195 0.37 -7.27 -27.64
CA PRO A 195 0.41 -5.81 -27.60
C PRO A 195 -0.61 -5.12 -28.51
N LYS A 196 -0.95 -5.71 -29.68
CA LYS A 196 -1.94 -5.14 -30.60
C LYS A 196 -3.35 -5.27 -30.01
N LYS A 197 -3.63 -6.42 -29.41
CA LYS A 197 -4.91 -6.63 -28.70
C LYS A 197 -5.02 -5.74 -27.47
N ALA A 198 -3.90 -5.47 -26.77
CA ALA A 198 -3.86 -4.54 -25.66
C ALA A 198 -4.27 -3.12 -26.08
N ALA A 199 -3.75 -2.63 -27.20
CA ALA A 199 -4.16 -1.34 -27.76
C ALA A 199 -5.67 -1.31 -28.09
N GLY A 200 -6.19 -2.42 -28.65
CA GLY A 200 -7.63 -2.56 -28.90
C GLY A 200 -8.48 -2.53 -27.63
N ALA A 201 -8.06 -3.24 -26.57
CA ALA A 201 -8.74 -3.24 -25.28
C ALA A 201 -8.76 -1.85 -24.61
N LEU A 202 -7.64 -1.11 -24.70
CA LEU A 202 -7.55 0.26 -24.19
C LEU A 202 -8.43 1.23 -25.00
N ASN A 203 -8.47 1.09 -26.33
CA ASN A 203 -9.38 1.87 -27.18
C ASN A 203 -10.85 1.62 -26.81
N TRP A 204 -11.21 0.36 -26.60
CA TRP A 204 -12.55 0.03 -26.15
C TRP A 204 -12.87 0.70 -24.80
N ALA A 205 -11.94 0.69 -23.85
CA ALA A 205 -12.12 1.35 -22.55
C ALA A 205 -12.36 2.87 -22.69
N VAL A 206 -11.63 3.53 -23.62
CA VAL A 206 -11.84 4.95 -23.93
C VAL A 206 -13.22 5.20 -24.53
N MET A 207 -13.68 4.36 -25.44
CA MET A 207 -15.01 4.45 -26.03
C MET A 207 -16.11 4.27 -24.96
N GLU A 208 -15.97 3.29 -24.10
CA GLU A 208 -16.91 3.05 -22.99
C GLU A 208 -16.92 4.20 -21.99
N MET A 209 -15.76 4.75 -21.65
CA MET A 209 -15.68 5.96 -20.82
C MET A 209 -16.43 7.13 -21.45
N THR A 210 -16.26 7.36 -22.76
CA THR A 210 -16.94 8.43 -23.51
C THR A 210 -18.45 8.22 -23.51
N ARG A 211 -18.92 6.98 -23.75
CA ARG A 211 -20.32 6.60 -23.67
C ARG A 211 -20.92 6.92 -22.30
N ARG A 212 -20.21 6.56 -21.22
CA ARG A 212 -20.66 6.87 -19.85
C ARG A 212 -20.74 8.37 -19.58
N TYR A 213 -19.78 9.16 -20.05
CA TYR A 213 -19.86 10.62 -19.93
C TYR A 213 -21.06 11.21 -20.66
N GLN A 214 -21.41 10.68 -21.82
CA GLN A 214 -22.63 11.10 -22.54
C GLN A 214 -23.88 10.78 -21.71
N LEU A 215 -24.01 9.56 -21.18
CA LEU A 215 -25.12 9.19 -20.31
C LEU A 215 -25.20 10.09 -19.06
N PHE A 216 -24.07 10.42 -18.45
CA PHE A 216 -24.07 11.33 -17.29
C PHE A 216 -24.56 12.74 -17.68
N ALA A 217 -24.17 13.24 -18.84
CA ALA A 217 -24.61 14.53 -19.34
C ALA A 217 -26.11 14.52 -19.66
N GLU A 218 -26.62 13.51 -20.38
CA GLU A 218 -28.04 13.35 -20.73
C GLU A 218 -28.92 13.30 -19.48
N HIS A 219 -28.46 12.64 -18.43
CA HIS A 219 -29.21 12.52 -17.18
C HIS A 219 -28.84 13.56 -16.12
N SER A 220 -28.04 14.57 -16.48
CA SER A 220 -27.63 15.66 -15.56
C SER A 220 -27.05 15.16 -14.25
N VAL A 221 -26.17 14.14 -14.32
CA VAL A 221 -25.42 13.59 -13.20
C VAL A 221 -23.92 13.80 -13.39
N ARG A 222 -23.12 13.76 -12.30
CA ARG A 222 -21.70 14.05 -12.36
C ARG A 222 -20.80 12.81 -12.28
N ASN A 223 -21.35 11.68 -11.87
CA ASN A 223 -20.59 10.46 -11.63
C ASN A 223 -21.50 9.23 -11.67
N ILE A 224 -20.89 8.05 -11.64
CA ILE A 224 -21.58 6.76 -11.70
C ILE A 224 -22.55 6.56 -10.54
N GLN A 225 -22.21 7.01 -9.33
CA GLN A 225 -23.11 6.89 -8.18
C GLN A 225 -24.41 7.64 -8.41
N GLY A 226 -24.33 8.90 -8.81
CA GLY A 226 -25.52 9.69 -9.10
C GLY A 226 -26.36 9.14 -10.26
N TYR A 227 -25.72 8.47 -11.23
CA TYR A 227 -26.43 7.77 -12.30
C TYR A 227 -27.18 6.55 -11.76
N ASN A 228 -26.48 5.68 -11.01
CA ASN A 228 -27.06 4.47 -10.42
C ASN A 228 -28.21 4.82 -9.45
N ASP A 229 -28.05 5.85 -8.61
CA ASP A 229 -29.12 6.32 -7.71
C ASP A 229 -30.39 6.71 -8.50
N LYS A 230 -30.26 7.35 -9.66
CA LYS A 230 -31.40 7.67 -10.53
C LYS A 230 -32.03 6.42 -11.14
N VAL A 231 -31.24 5.43 -11.55
CA VAL A 231 -31.74 4.16 -12.07
C VAL A 231 -32.49 3.39 -10.98
N GLU A 232 -31.91 3.29 -9.77
CA GLU A 232 -32.51 2.59 -8.63
C GLU A 232 -33.83 3.22 -8.18
N ASN A 233 -33.94 4.55 -8.23
CA ASN A 233 -35.16 5.27 -7.89
C ASN A 233 -36.20 5.30 -9.03
N ALA A 234 -36.04 4.48 -10.08
CA ALA A 234 -36.91 4.38 -11.25
C ALA A 234 -37.11 5.72 -11.99
N VAL A 235 -36.24 6.69 -11.83
CA VAL A 235 -36.29 7.98 -12.52
C VAL A 235 -35.82 7.82 -13.97
N ILE A 236 -35.02 6.81 -14.27
CA ILE A 236 -34.62 6.38 -15.62
C ILE A 236 -35.38 5.09 -15.93
N ALA A 237 -36.67 5.21 -16.21
CA ALA A 237 -37.48 4.09 -16.67
C ALA A 237 -37.27 3.88 -18.19
N GLY A 238 -36.82 2.67 -18.57
CA GLY A 238 -36.72 2.26 -19.98
C GLY A 238 -35.35 2.42 -20.65
N ALA A 239 -34.31 2.88 -19.97
CA ALA A 239 -32.95 2.60 -20.40
C ALA A 239 -32.67 1.12 -20.12
N ASP A 240 -32.37 0.34 -21.15
CA ASP A 240 -32.06 -1.09 -21.08
C ASP A 240 -31.17 -1.34 -19.87
N GLY A 241 -31.70 -1.97 -18.83
CA GLY A 241 -31.23 -2.20 -17.47
C GLY A 241 -29.72 -2.41 -17.18
N GLU A 242 -28.85 -1.67 -17.80
CA GLU A 242 -27.41 -1.63 -17.57
C GLU A 242 -27.09 -0.68 -16.42
N LYS A 243 -26.96 -1.26 -15.23
CA LYS A 243 -26.27 -0.63 -14.10
C LYS A 243 -24.75 -0.58 -14.34
#